data_15b963b7f58f72f5f8c31358200863f5
#
_entry.id   15b963b7f58f72f5f8c31358200863f5
#
_cell.length_a   1.000
_cell.length_b   1.000
_cell.length_c   1.000
_cell.angle_alpha   90.00
_cell.angle_beta   90.00
_cell.angle_gamma   90.00
#
_symmetry.space_group_name_H-M   'P 1'
#
loop_
_entity.id
_entity.type
_entity.pdbx_description
1 polymer ?
#
loop_
_entity_poly.entity_id
_entity_poly.type
_entity_poly.pdbx_seq_one_letter_code
_entity_poly.pdbx_strand_id
1 'polypeptide(L)'
;DLGSVTLRYFTPAGEVELCGHATIATFALLRALGRIGDGTVTAHTKAAQLAIEVQGDTVWMDMAPPRWLRELTAAELPALYEAYGLTPADCPEGLLPAIVSTGLADVMMPVRDHDTLLRAVQNEAAVTALSKKYDVTGVHMFCLGDDCTAYCSNYAPLYDIPEECATGTSNGALTYYLYRHGMVQPERENVFLQG
;
A
#
# COMPACT_ATOMS: atom_id res chain seq x y z
N ASP A 1 -2.76 -17.95 -26.80
CA ASP A 1 -3.33 -17.03 -25.79
C ASP A 1 -3.39 -17.73 -24.45
N LEU A 2 -2.69 -17.19 -23.47
CA LEU A 2 -2.74 -17.64 -22.08
C LEU A 2 -4.00 -17.07 -21.45
N GLY A 3 -5.10 -17.83 -21.42
CA GLY A 3 -6.36 -17.42 -20.77
C GLY A 3 -6.25 -17.35 -19.23
N SER A 4 -5.27 -18.07 -18.66
CA SER A 4 -4.98 -18.03 -17.22
C SER A 4 -3.51 -18.34 -16.93
N VAL A 5 -3.01 -17.80 -15.81
CA VAL A 5 -1.64 -17.98 -15.32
C VAL A 5 -1.68 -18.29 -13.83
N THR A 6 -0.87 -19.26 -13.37
CA THR A 6 -0.68 -19.51 -11.94
C THR A 6 0.59 -18.83 -11.48
N LEU A 7 0.47 -18.00 -10.44
CA LEU A 7 1.57 -17.26 -9.85
C LEU A 7 1.87 -17.77 -8.43
N ARG A 8 3.16 -17.86 -8.13
CA ARG A 8 3.69 -18.14 -6.79
C ARG A 8 4.75 -17.10 -6.47
N TYR A 9 4.69 -16.55 -5.25
CA TYR A 9 5.58 -15.49 -4.83
C TYR A 9 6.47 -15.97 -3.70
N PHE A 10 7.75 -15.65 -3.78
CA PHE A 10 8.75 -16.07 -2.81
C PHE A 10 9.56 -14.88 -2.34
N THR A 11 9.76 -14.79 -1.03
CA THR A 11 10.76 -13.94 -0.39
C THR A 11 11.91 -14.82 0.09
N PRO A 12 13.04 -14.25 0.53
CA PRO A 12 14.10 -15.04 1.17
C PRO A 12 13.62 -15.84 2.39
N ALA A 13 12.59 -15.38 3.09
CA ALA A 13 12.01 -16.03 4.25
C ALA A 13 11.02 -17.16 3.91
N GLY A 14 10.41 -17.14 2.71
CA GLY A 14 9.44 -18.16 2.29
C GLY A 14 8.44 -17.71 1.25
N GLU A 15 7.45 -18.56 1.00
CA GLU A 15 6.36 -18.27 0.06
C GLU A 15 5.33 -17.32 0.70
N VAL A 16 4.95 -16.28 -0.04
CA VAL A 16 3.89 -15.35 0.32
C VAL A 16 2.66 -15.52 -0.58
N GLU A 17 1.51 -15.15 -0.09
CA GLU A 17 0.23 -15.44 -0.74
C GLU A 17 -0.05 -14.55 -1.95
N LEU A 18 0.39 -13.29 -1.88
CA LEU A 18 0.18 -12.27 -2.92
C LEU A 18 1.31 -11.25 -2.88
N CYS A 19 1.71 -10.78 -4.08
CA CYS A 19 2.63 -9.67 -4.23
C CYS A 19 2.18 -8.81 -5.43
N GLY A 20 1.61 -7.62 -5.18
CA GLY A 20 1.01 -6.77 -6.21
C GLY A 20 2.00 -6.32 -7.28
N HIS A 21 3.13 -5.72 -6.87
CA HIS A 21 4.14 -5.22 -7.82
C HIS A 21 4.77 -6.35 -8.65
N ALA A 22 5.01 -7.54 -8.05
CA ALA A 22 5.51 -8.70 -8.79
C ALA A 22 4.46 -9.23 -9.79
N THR A 23 3.16 -9.15 -9.46
CA THR A 23 2.08 -9.47 -10.41
C THR A 23 2.13 -8.53 -11.61
N ILE A 24 2.08 -7.23 -11.38
CA ILE A 24 2.14 -6.21 -12.44
C ILE A 24 3.38 -6.41 -13.32
N ALA A 25 4.56 -6.55 -12.71
CA ALA A 25 5.82 -6.77 -13.43
C ALA A 25 5.79 -8.06 -14.28
N THR A 26 5.19 -9.15 -13.78
CA THR A 26 5.07 -10.41 -14.50
C THR A 26 4.23 -10.25 -15.76
N PHE A 27 3.06 -9.61 -15.66
CA PHE A 27 2.18 -9.41 -16.81
C PHE A 27 2.74 -8.40 -17.81
N ALA A 28 3.42 -7.35 -17.35
CA ALA A 28 4.16 -6.43 -18.22
C ALA A 28 5.26 -7.17 -19.01
N LEU A 29 6.01 -8.06 -18.35
CA LEU A 29 7.02 -8.89 -19.01
C LEU A 29 6.41 -9.87 -20.01
N LEU A 30 5.33 -10.58 -19.64
CA LEU A 30 4.65 -11.52 -20.54
C LEU A 30 4.12 -10.78 -21.79
N ARG A 31 3.63 -9.57 -21.62
CA ARG A 31 3.20 -8.69 -22.73
C ARG A 31 4.37 -8.32 -23.64
N ALA A 32 5.48 -7.83 -23.06
CA ALA A 32 6.69 -7.45 -23.78
C ALA A 32 7.30 -8.63 -24.57
N LEU A 33 7.19 -9.85 -24.04
CA LEU A 33 7.64 -11.08 -24.70
C LEU A 33 6.63 -11.63 -25.75
N GLY A 34 5.50 -10.95 -25.98
CA GLY A 34 4.45 -11.40 -26.89
C GLY A 34 3.75 -12.69 -26.48
N ARG A 35 3.79 -13.03 -25.18
CA ARG A 35 3.14 -14.26 -24.66
C ARG A 35 1.66 -14.04 -24.35
N ILE A 36 1.26 -12.81 -24.10
CA ILE A 36 -0.13 -12.37 -23.91
C ILE A 36 -0.38 -11.15 -24.79
N GLY A 37 -1.64 -10.98 -25.22
CA GLY A 37 -2.13 -9.79 -25.93
C GLY A 37 -2.86 -8.85 -24.98
N ASP A 38 -3.52 -7.83 -25.58
CA ASP A 38 -4.46 -6.99 -24.84
C ASP A 38 -5.70 -7.81 -24.45
N GLY A 39 -6.26 -7.50 -23.29
CA GLY A 39 -7.43 -8.17 -22.74
C GLY A 39 -7.25 -8.59 -21.28
N THR A 40 -8.19 -9.37 -20.77
CA THR A 40 -8.19 -9.85 -19.39
C THR A 40 -7.63 -11.26 -19.29
N VAL A 41 -6.66 -11.46 -18.39
CA VAL A 41 -6.07 -12.74 -18.07
C VAL A 41 -6.35 -13.06 -16.60
N THR A 42 -6.76 -14.28 -16.28
CA THR A 42 -6.98 -14.71 -14.90
C THR A 42 -5.64 -15.14 -14.27
N ALA A 43 -5.23 -14.48 -13.19
CA ALA A 43 -4.12 -14.91 -12.37
C ALA A 43 -4.62 -15.73 -11.17
N HIS A 44 -4.15 -16.96 -11.05
CA HIS A 44 -4.39 -17.81 -9.88
C HIS A 44 -3.24 -17.64 -8.90
N THR A 45 -3.52 -17.15 -7.72
CA THR A 45 -2.56 -16.99 -6.63
C THR A 45 -2.98 -17.83 -5.43
N LYS A 46 -2.12 -17.93 -4.43
CA LYS A 46 -2.48 -18.60 -3.18
C LYS A 46 -3.57 -17.87 -2.39
N ALA A 47 -3.61 -16.53 -2.51
CA ALA A 47 -4.61 -15.71 -1.82
C ALA A 47 -5.98 -15.71 -2.53
N ALA A 48 -5.98 -15.61 -3.87
CA ALA A 48 -7.21 -15.42 -4.66
C ALA A 48 -6.99 -15.66 -6.15
N GLN A 49 -8.10 -15.64 -6.89
CA GLN A 49 -8.10 -15.43 -8.35
C GLN A 49 -8.23 -13.92 -8.60
N LEU A 50 -7.35 -13.38 -9.43
CA LEU A 50 -7.30 -11.97 -9.79
C LEU A 50 -7.57 -11.79 -11.27
N ALA A 51 -8.37 -10.80 -11.64
CA ALA A 51 -8.49 -10.34 -13.01
C ALA A 51 -7.37 -9.33 -13.28
N ILE A 52 -6.55 -9.63 -14.28
CA ILE A 52 -5.47 -8.73 -14.71
C ILE A 52 -5.83 -8.24 -16.10
N GLU A 53 -6.03 -6.96 -16.25
CA GLU A 53 -6.30 -6.33 -17.54
C GLU A 53 -4.99 -5.77 -18.12
N VAL A 54 -4.74 -6.08 -19.38
CA VAL A 54 -3.58 -5.60 -20.13
C VAL A 54 -4.07 -4.75 -21.30
N GLN A 55 -3.62 -3.50 -21.37
CA GLN A 55 -3.91 -2.56 -22.44
C GLN A 55 -2.62 -1.87 -22.90
N GLY A 56 -2.11 -2.24 -24.06
CA GLY A 56 -0.82 -1.73 -24.54
C GLY A 56 0.29 -2.02 -23.54
N ASP A 57 0.90 -0.98 -23.00
CA ASP A 57 1.99 -1.08 -21.99
C ASP A 57 1.48 -0.98 -20.54
N THR A 58 0.16 -0.86 -20.34
CA THR A 58 -0.43 -0.70 -19.00
C THR A 58 -1.03 -2.02 -18.54
N VAL A 59 -0.80 -2.34 -17.28
CA VAL A 59 -1.35 -3.51 -16.59
C VAL A 59 -2.16 -3.05 -15.39
N TRP A 60 -3.41 -3.49 -15.33
CA TRP A 60 -4.33 -3.22 -14.23
C TRP A 60 -4.60 -4.49 -13.44
N MET A 61 -4.67 -4.35 -12.14
CA MET A 61 -5.02 -5.42 -11.22
C MET A 61 -6.08 -4.93 -10.24
N ASP A 62 -7.24 -5.61 -10.24
CA ASP A 62 -8.26 -5.34 -9.25
C ASP A 62 -7.79 -5.76 -7.85
N MET A 63 -8.10 -4.93 -6.88
CA MET A 63 -7.87 -5.22 -5.47
C MET A 63 -9.15 -5.63 -4.76
N ALA A 64 -9.02 -6.24 -3.58
CA ALA A 64 -10.17 -6.52 -2.75
C ALA A 64 -10.92 -5.21 -2.39
N PRO A 65 -12.25 -5.26 -2.24
CA PRO A 65 -13.01 -4.09 -1.81
C PRO A 65 -12.42 -3.48 -0.53
N PRO A 66 -12.28 -2.15 -0.48
CA PRO A 66 -11.66 -1.49 0.65
C PRO A 66 -12.53 -1.61 1.91
N ARG A 67 -11.89 -1.78 3.06
CA ARG A 67 -12.52 -1.85 4.37
C ARG A 67 -11.87 -0.87 5.33
N TRP A 68 -12.67 -0.03 5.95
CA TRP A 68 -12.27 0.79 7.08
C TRP A 68 -12.42 -0.04 8.35
N LEU A 69 -11.32 -0.34 9.02
CA LEU A 69 -11.36 -1.16 10.23
C LEU A 69 -11.59 -0.28 11.46
N ARG A 70 -10.74 0.72 11.68
CA ARG A 70 -10.93 1.73 12.74
C ARG A 70 -9.97 2.92 12.58
N GLU A 71 -10.27 4.01 13.25
CA GLU A 71 -9.31 5.08 13.54
C GLU A 71 -8.47 4.75 14.78
N LEU A 72 -7.27 5.31 14.85
CA LEU A 72 -6.47 5.32 16.06
C LEU A 72 -6.97 6.43 16.99
N THR A 73 -6.93 6.14 18.29
CA THR A 73 -7.31 7.13 19.31
C THR A 73 -6.16 8.11 19.58
N ALA A 74 -6.47 9.28 20.14
CA ALA A 74 -5.46 10.26 20.53
C ALA A 74 -4.38 9.67 21.47
N ALA A 75 -4.74 8.68 22.32
CA ALA A 75 -3.82 8.00 23.21
C ALA A 75 -2.83 7.07 22.49
N GLU A 76 -3.11 6.69 21.23
CA GLU A 76 -2.25 5.81 20.42
C GLU A 76 -1.25 6.59 19.55
N LEU A 77 -1.53 7.88 19.29
CA LEU A 77 -0.69 8.72 18.42
C LEU A 77 0.76 8.83 18.90
N PRO A 78 1.05 9.06 20.20
CA PRO A 78 2.44 9.18 20.65
C PRO A 78 3.29 7.96 20.26
N ALA A 79 2.82 6.75 20.55
CA ALA A 79 3.56 5.53 20.24
C ALA A 79 3.77 5.33 18.72
N LEU A 80 2.77 5.71 17.88
CA LEU A 80 2.90 5.61 16.43
C LEU A 80 3.91 6.61 15.87
N TYR A 81 3.81 7.88 16.24
CA TYR A 81 4.69 8.92 15.71
C TYR A 81 6.12 8.79 16.26
N GLU A 82 6.29 8.47 17.53
CA GLU A 82 7.61 8.23 18.14
C GLU A 82 8.35 7.05 17.50
N ALA A 83 7.64 6.05 16.98
CA ALA A 83 8.24 4.95 16.24
C ALA A 83 8.97 5.40 14.94
N TYR A 84 8.75 6.64 14.52
CA TYR A 84 9.40 7.27 13.36
C TYR A 84 10.21 8.53 13.73
N GLY A 85 10.50 8.73 15.03
CA GLY A 85 11.20 9.92 15.50
C GLY A 85 10.39 11.21 15.32
N LEU A 86 9.06 11.08 15.19
CA LEU A 86 8.09 12.16 15.04
C LEU A 86 7.30 12.36 16.35
N THR A 87 6.41 13.33 16.35
CA THR A 87 5.53 13.64 17.47
C THR A 87 4.07 13.72 17.00
N PRO A 88 3.07 13.62 17.89
CA PRO A 88 1.67 13.85 17.52
C PRO A 88 1.39 15.21 16.88
N ALA A 89 2.24 16.22 17.09
CA ALA A 89 2.12 17.53 16.44
C ALA A 89 2.45 17.48 14.93
N ASP A 90 3.05 16.38 14.46
CA ASP A 90 3.32 16.12 13.04
C ASP A 90 2.12 15.51 12.32
N CYS A 91 1.06 15.14 13.06
CA CYS A 91 -0.23 14.74 12.52
C CYS A 91 -0.97 16.00 12.01
N PRO A 92 -1.41 16.02 10.74
CA PRO A 92 -2.19 17.13 10.23
C PRO A 92 -3.55 17.24 10.94
N GLU A 93 -4.04 18.45 11.13
CA GLU A 93 -5.35 18.68 11.72
C GLU A 93 -6.47 18.06 10.86
N GLY A 94 -7.39 17.37 11.50
CA GLY A 94 -8.55 16.75 10.82
C GLY A 94 -8.28 15.40 10.16
N LEU A 95 -7.05 14.89 10.20
CA LEU A 95 -6.69 13.58 9.64
C LEU A 95 -6.08 12.70 10.72
N LEU A 96 -6.88 11.80 11.31
CA LEU A 96 -6.35 10.80 12.25
C LEU A 96 -5.84 9.56 11.53
N PRO A 97 -4.75 8.94 11.99
CA PRO A 97 -4.34 7.64 11.50
C PRO A 97 -5.46 6.61 11.62
N ALA A 98 -5.60 5.77 10.60
CA ALA A 98 -6.63 4.74 10.57
C ALA A 98 -6.10 3.43 10.00
N ILE A 99 -6.71 2.32 10.42
CA ILE A 99 -6.43 1.00 9.86
C ILE A 99 -7.40 0.75 8.73
N VAL A 100 -6.85 0.57 7.52
CA VAL A 100 -7.60 0.36 6.28
C VAL A 100 -7.02 -0.84 5.53
N SER A 101 -7.86 -1.58 4.81
CA SER A 101 -7.45 -2.79 4.07
C SER A 101 -8.07 -2.81 2.68
N THR A 102 -7.29 -3.24 1.71
CA THR A 102 -7.72 -3.67 0.36
C THR A 102 -7.25 -5.10 0.06
N GLY A 103 -7.22 -5.93 1.10
CA GLY A 103 -6.71 -7.30 1.12
C GLY A 103 -5.73 -7.51 2.27
N LEU A 104 -4.73 -6.64 2.36
CA LEU A 104 -3.85 -6.51 3.51
C LEU A 104 -4.21 -5.25 4.30
N ALA A 105 -4.14 -5.32 5.62
CA ALA A 105 -4.44 -4.18 6.48
C ALA A 105 -3.16 -3.42 6.82
N ASP A 106 -3.18 -2.09 6.66
CA ASP A 106 -2.11 -1.19 7.06
C ASP A 106 -2.64 -0.03 7.89
N VAL A 107 -1.77 0.58 8.69
CA VAL A 107 -2.03 1.86 9.31
C VAL A 107 -1.77 2.96 8.29
N MET A 108 -2.81 3.67 7.85
CA MET A 108 -2.67 4.92 7.11
C MET A 108 -2.22 5.99 8.10
N MET A 109 -0.98 6.46 7.97
CA MET A 109 -0.38 7.43 8.89
C MET A 109 -0.14 8.77 8.18
N PRO A 110 -1.05 9.74 8.32
CA PRO A 110 -0.83 11.07 7.75
C PRO A 110 0.29 11.81 8.46
N VAL A 111 1.11 12.54 7.70
CA VAL A 111 2.06 13.51 8.23
C VAL A 111 1.83 14.85 7.56
N ARG A 112 2.27 15.93 8.23
CA ARG A 112 1.90 17.30 7.90
C ARG A 112 2.32 17.74 6.49
N ASP A 113 3.53 17.36 6.08
CA ASP A 113 4.18 17.79 4.83
C ASP A 113 5.28 16.81 4.37
N HIS A 114 5.79 17.06 3.18
CA HIS A 114 6.84 16.23 2.56
C HIS A 114 8.16 16.26 3.35
N ASP A 115 8.53 17.41 3.92
CA ASP A 115 9.73 17.50 4.77
C ASP A 115 9.59 16.62 6.02
N THR A 116 8.39 16.51 6.58
CA THR A 116 8.10 15.62 7.71
C THR A 116 8.18 14.15 7.30
N LEU A 117 7.70 13.80 6.11
CA LEU A 117 7.83 12.45 5.54
C LEU A 117 9.31 12.08 5.37
N LEU A 118 10.10 12.95 4.75
CA LEU A 118 11.52 12.72 4.45
C LEU A 118 12.40 12.64 5.71
N ARG A 119 12.07 13.33 6.79
CA ARG A 119 12.83 13.30 8.04
C ARG A 119 12.45 12.16 8.98
N ALA A 120 11.41 11.40 8.66
CA ALA A 120 10.99 10.27 9.46
C ALA A 120 12.10 9.19 9.48
N VAL A 121 12.44 8.72 10.67
CA VAL A 121 13.42 7.66 10.87
C VAL A 121 12.78 6.50 11.60
N GLN A 122 12.60 5.40 10.89
CA GLN A 122 11.94 4.22 11.44
C GLN A 122 12.73 3.57 12.58
N ASN A 123 12.06 3.26 13.67
CA ASN A 123 12.49 2.29 14.64
C ASN A 123 11.80 0.94 14.35
N GLU A 124 12.48 0.05 13.62
CA GLU A 124 11.91 -1.22 13.15
C GLU A 124 11.32 -2.06 14.28
N ALA A 125 11.95 -2.10 15.45
CA ALA A 125 11.43 -2.88 16.59
C ALA A 125 10.11 -2.29 17.12
N ALA A 126 9.99 -0.98 17.18
CA ALA A 126 8.77 -0.30 17.61
C ALA A 126 7.65 -0.49 16.57
N VAL A 127 7.95 -0.33 15.27
CA VAL A 127 6.97 -0.53 14.19
C VAL A 127 6.51 -1.99 14.15
N THR A 128 7.41 -2.96 14.31
CA THR A 128 7.07 -4.38 14.41
C THR A 128 6.12 -4.66 15.58
N ALA A 129 6.37 -4.05 16.74
CA ALA A 129 5.52 -4.19 17.93
C ALA A 129 4.11 -3.59 17.68
N LEU A 130 4.03 -2.42 17.03
CA LEU A 130 2.77 -1.79 16.64
C LEU A 130 2.00 -2.62 15.60
N SER A 131 2.70 -3.16 14.59
CA SER A 131 2.09 -4.02 13.58
C SER A 131 1.44 -5.26 14.21
N LYS A 132 2.14 -5.92 15.13
CA LYS A 132 1.58 -7.04 15.92
C LYS A 132 0.39 -6.62 16.78
N LYS A 133 0.49 -5.49 17.48
CA LYS A 133 -0.57 -4.98 18.35
C LYS A 133 -1.84 -4.66 17.60
N TYR A 134 -1.73 -4.12 16.39
CA TYR A 134 -2.85 -3.70 15.57
C TYR A 134 -3.34 -4.76 14.58
N ASP A 135 -2.63 -5.88 14.49
CA ASP A 135 -2.89 -6.94 13.52
C ASP A 135 -2.89 -6.40 12.08
N VAL A 136 -1.80 -5.71 11.73
CA VAL A 136 -1.59 -5.08 10.42
C VAL A 136 -0.29 -5.54 9.79
N THR A 137 -0.18 -5.42 8.46
CA THR A 137 1.04 -5.71 7.72
C THR A 137 2.13 -4.69 8.07
N GLY A 138 1.76 -3.41 8.09
CA GLY A 138 2.72 -2.35 8.35
C GLY A 138 2.07 -0.98 8.50
N VAL A 139 2.88 0.04 8.24
CA VAL A 139 2.47 1.44 8.29
C VAL A 139 2.73 2.08 6.94
N HIS A 140 1.69 2.65 6.36
CA HIS A 140 1.76 3.46 5.15
C HIS A 140 1.69 4.94 5.54
N MET A 141 2.86 5.56 5.64
CA MET A 141 3.00 6.97 5.96
C MET A 141 2.79 7.79 4.69
N PHE A 142 2.09 8.91 4.79
CA PHE A 142 1.83 9.77 3.64
C PHE A 142 1.65 11.24 4.03
N CYS A 143 1.92 12.12 3.08
CA CYS A 143 1.46 13.51 3.10
C CYS A 143 0.78 13.84 1.76
N LEU A 144 -0.12 14.83 1.76
CA LEU A 144 -0.72 15.30 0.52
C LEU A 144 0.34 15.97 -0.37
N GLY A 145 0.24 15.74 -1.67
CA GLY A 145 1.14 16.32 -2.65
C GLY A 145 0.56 17.55 -3.33
N ASP A 146 1.44 18.41 -3.85
CA ASP A 146 1.07 19.58 -4.65
C ASP A 146 0.94 19.23 -6.14
N ASP A 147 1.74 18.27 -6.62
CA ASP A 147 1.84 17.82 -8.01
C ASP A 147 1.40 16.35 -8.21
N CYS A 148 1.05 15.68 -7.13
CA CYS A 148 0.52 14.32 -7.09
C CYS A 148 -0.58 14.23 -6.02
N THR A 149 -1.25 13.08 -5.90
CA THR A 149 -2.26 12.89 -4.85
C THR A 149 -1.62 12.84 -3.47
N ALA A 150 -0.54 12.07 -3.33
CA ALA A 150 0.24 12.01 -2.11
C ALA A 150 1.67 11.50 -2.35
N TYR A 151 2.59 11.92 -1.48
CA TYR A 151 3.89 11.28 -1.28
C TYR A 151 3.79 10.25 -0.17
N CYS A 152 4.41 9.10 -0.35
CA CYS A 152 4.22 7.94 0.52
C CYS A 152 5.56 7.26 0.86
N SER A 153 5.60 6.63 2.04
CA SER A 153 6.59 5.61 2.42
C SER A 153 5.87 4.44 3.09
N ASN A 154 6.22 3.23 2.71
CA ASN A 154 5.60 2.02 3.25
C ASN A 154 6.60 1.18 4.04
N TYR A 155 6.23 0.77 5.23
CA TYR A 155 7.11 0.08 6.19
C TYR A 155 6.44 -1.18 6.71
N ALA A 156 7.08 -2.34 6.50
CA ALA A 156 6.59 -3.63 6.96
C ALA A 156 7.70 -4.49 7.61
N PRO A 157 8.43 -3.96 8.63
CA PRO A 157 9.57 -4.67 9.23
C PRO A 157 9.16 -5.97 9.92
N LEU A 158 7.89 -6.18 10.23
CA LEU A 158 7.36 -7.47 10.70
C LEU A 158 7.60 -8.61 9.69
N TYR A 159 7.75 -8.28 8.42
CA TYR A 159 7.98 -9.21 7.30
C TYR A 159 9.38 -9.07 6.68
N ASP A 160 10.35 -8.52 7.43
CA ASP A 160 11.71 -8.24 6.97
C ASP A 160 11.77 -7.26 5.77
N ILE A 161 10.80 -6.36 5.70
CA ILE A 161 10.73 -5.28 4.71
C ILE A 161 10.85 -3.94 5.45
N PRO A 162 12.06 -3.40 5.62
CA PRO A 162 12.25 -2.12 6.29
C PRO A 162 11.48 -0.99 5.63
N GLU A 163 11.59 -0.89 4.30
CA GLU A 163 10.82 0.04 3.46
C GLU A 163 10.59 -0.57 2.09
N GLU A 164 9.42 -0.38 1.52
CA GLU A 164 9.03 -0.89 0.22
C GLU A 164 8.89 0.24 -0.80
N CYS A 165 9.49 0.06 -1.97
CA CYS A 165 9.53 1.10 -3.02
C CYS A 165 8.21 1.28 -3.78
N ALA A 166 7.28 0.32 -3.72
CA ALA A 166 5.98 0.39 -4.40
C ALA A 166 4.99 -0.59 -3.77
N THR A 167 3.88 -0.09 -3.23
CA THR A 167 2.89 -0.90 -2.52
C THR A 167 1.47 -0.58 -3.00
N GLY A 168 1.05 -1.21 -4.09
CA GLY A 168 -0.26 -0.95 -4.71
C GLY A 168 -1.44 -1.17 -3.75
N THR A 169 -1.39 -2.21 -2.91
CA THR A 169 -2.45 -2.50 -1.92
C THR A 169 -2.58 -1.38 -0.89
N SER A 170 -1.47 -0.86 -0.37
CA SER A 170 -1.49 0.24 0.59
C SER A 170 -1.90 1.56 -0.06
N ASN A 171 -1.49 1.84 -1.30
CA ASN A 171 -1.95 3.01 -2.05
C ASN A 171 -3.46 2.92 -2.38
N GLY A 172 -4.00 1.73 -2.63
CA GLY A 172 -5.43 1.52 -2.74
C GLY A 172 -6.17 1.77 -1.43
N ALA A 173 -5.64 1.31 -0.30
CA ALA A 173 -6.18 1.60 1.02
C ALA A 173 -6.11 3.10 1.33
N LEU A 174 -5.02 3.78 0.96
CA LEU A 174 -4.88 5.23 1.07
C LEU A 174 -5.90 5.98 0.21
N THR A 175 -6.15 5.52 -1.03
CA THR A 175 -7.21 6.10 -1.87
C THR A 175 -8.55 6.08 -1.16
N TYR A 176 -8.91 4.97 -0.53
CA TYR A 176 -10.15 4.86 0.24
C TYR A 176 -10.15 5.74 1.50
N TYR A 177 -9.02 5.84 2.20
CA TYR A 177 -8.85 6.76 3.32
C TYR A 177 -9.12 8.21 2.88
N LEU A 178 -8.47 8.66 1.80
CA LEU A 178 -8.64 10.01 1.26
C LEU A 178 -10.07 10.26 0.73
N TYR A 179 -10.68 9.26 0.10
CA TYR A 179 -12.08 9.33 -0.33
C TYR A 179 -13.04 9.58 0.85
N ARG A 180 -12.85 8.87 1.94
CA ARG A 180 -13.67 9.05 3.15
C ARG A 180 -13.53 10.45 3.77
N HIS A 181 -12.38 11.10 3.58
CA HIS A 181 -12.13 12.47 4.01
C HIS A 181 -12.52 13.50 2.94
N GLY A 182 -13.11 13.09 1.81
CA GLY A 182 -13.55 14.00 0.74
C GLY A 182 -12.41 14.63 -0.07
N MET A 183 -11.20 14.07 0.01
CA MET A 183 -9.99 14.62 -0.64
C MET A 183 -9.79 14.09 -2.06
N VAL A 184 -10.35 12.93 -2.39
CA VAL A 184 -10.34 12.36 -3.74
C VAL A 184 -11.78 12.02 -4.17
N GLN A 185 -12.00 11.92 -5.48
CA GLN A 185 -13.30 11.64 -6.07
C GLN A 185 -13.31 10.25 -6.72
N PRO A 186 -14.46 9.56 -6.77
CA PRO A 186 -14.60 8.33 -7.54
C PRO A 186 -14.28 8.55 -9.03
N GLU A 187 -13.86 7.50 -9.71
CA GLU A 187 -13.58 7.47 -11.15
C GLU A 187 -12.55 8.52 -11.59
N ARG A 188 -11.63 8.88 -10.68
CA ARG A 188 -10.50 9.76 -10.97
C ARG A 188 -9.20 9.00 -10.73
N GLU A 189 -8.25 9.24 -11.61
CA GLU A 189 -6.88 8.77 -11.42
C GLU A 189 -6.26 9.48 -10.21
N ASN A 190 -5.59 8.70 -9.36
CA ASN A 190 -4.83 9.19 -8.23
C ASN A 190 -3.38 8.76 -8.42
N VAL A 191 -2.47 9.71 -8.31
CA VAL A 191 -1.03 9.47 -8.49
C VAL A 191 -0.35 9.52 -7.13
N PHE A 192 0.30 8.43 -6.75
CA PHE A 192 1.08 8.30 -5.52
C PHE A 192 2.55 8.16 -5.88
N LEU A 193 3.39 8.96 -5.24
CA LEU A 193 4.84 8.87 -5.36
C LEU A 193 5.38 8.23 -4.08
N GLN A 194 6.07 7.10 -4.21
CA GLN A 194 6.53 6.31 -3.07
C GLN A 194 8.03 6.01 -3.20
N GLY A 195 8.79 6.19 -2.12
CA GLY A 195 10.22 5.93 -2.01
C GLY A 195 11.09 7.17 -1.97
#